data_f3c4abf0a2c4785949729354c25cabac
#
_entry.id   f3c4abf0a2c4785949729354c25cabac
#
_cell.length_a   1.000
_cell.length_b   1.000
_cell.length_c   1.000
_cell.angle_alpha   90.00
_cell.angle_beta   90.00
_cell.angle_gamma   90.00
#
_symmetry.space_group_name_H-M   'P 1'
#
loop_
_entity.id
_entity.type
_entity.pdbx_description
1 polymer ?
#
loop_
_entity_poly.entity_id
_entity_poly.type
_entity_poly.pdbx_seq_one_letter_code
_entity_poly.pdbx_strand_id
1 'polypeptide(L)'
;GREAALKKCRQAIDRVQNLFKSQSDIDYAEEQALTSIENQIVNTKANLTHVRNQREELEMQAAQMDLSGKPIANTFLDNIESARTQERNLKEQIKMRHAEKLTVGADYNFERQVFELADCERGLPDRELVPR
;
A
#
# COMPACT_ATOMS: atom_id res chain seq x y z
N GLY A 1 23.21 22.45 8.46
CA GLY A 1 24.44 22.95 7.87
C GLY A 1 25.18 21.87 7.09
N ARG A 2 26.32 22.26 6.53
CA ARG A 2 27.13 21.35 5.69
C ARG A 2 27.63 20.11 6.47
N GLU A 3 28.07 20.29 7.70
CA GLU A 3 28.54 19.17 8.53
C GLU A 3 27.44 18.17 8.84
N ALA A 4 26.24 18.65 9.11
CA ALA A 4 25.08 17.79 9.35
C ALA A 4 24.71 17.01 8.09
N ALA A 5 24.77 17.66 6.92
CA ALA A 5 24.51 17.01 5.63
C ALA A 5 25.55 15.95 5.31
N LEU A 6 26.85 16.21 5.56
CA LEU A 6 27.93 15.24 5.37
C LEU A 6 27.78 14.04 6.29
N LYS A 7 27.44 14.27 7.56
CA LYS A 7 27.22 13.21 8.54
C LYS A 7 26.05 12.31 8.09
N LYS A 8 24.95 12.90 7.65
CA LYS A 8 23.78 12.17 7.17
C LYS A 8 24.12 11.31 5.94
N CYS A 9 24.89 11.88 5.01
CA CYS A 9 25.34 11.16 3.82
C CYS A 9 26.22 9.96 4.18
N ARG A 10 27.22 10.14 5.04
CA ARG A 10 28.11 9.05 5.49
C ARG A 10 27.35 7.95 6.20
N GLN A 11 26.40 8.32 7.06
CA GLN A 11 25.54 7.36 7.75
C GLN A 11 24.70 6.56 6.76
N ALA A 12 24.17 7.20 5.72
CA ALA A 12 23.40 6.51 4.68
C ALA A 12 24.26 5.50 3.91
N ILE A 13 25.48 5.88 3.52
CA ILE A 13 26.41 4.97 2.83
C ILE A 13 26.72 3.77 3.72
N ASP A 14 27.09 4.00 4.97
CA ASP A 14 27.43 2.92 5.91
C ASP A 14 26.24 1.98 6.12
N ARG A 15 25.04 2.53 6.28
CA ARG A 15 23.80 1.74 6.45
C ARG A 15 23.56 0.84 5.26
N VAL A 16 23.62 1.41 4.05
CA VAL A 16 23.35 0.67 2.82
C VAL A 16 24.40 -0.42 2.58
N GLN A 17 25.68 -0.12 2.79
CA GLN A 17 26.76 -1.10 2.63
C GLN A 17 26.71 -2.22 3.66
N ASN A 18 26.19 -1.93 4.87
CA ASN A 18 25.99 -2.96 5.89
C ASN A 18 24.77 -3.84 5.61
N LEU A 19 23.71 -3.27 5.03
CA LEU A 19 22.47 -4.01 4.73
C LEU A 19 22.57 -4.85 3.45
N PHE A 20 23.30 -4.37 2.45
CA PHE A 20 23.34 -4.98 1.12
C PHE A 20 24.79 -5.17 0.68
N LYS A 21 25.08 -6.32 0.11
CA LYS A 21 26.41 -6.65 -0.42
C LYS A 21 26.53 -6.38 -1.93
N SER A 22 25.39 -6.24 -2.61
CA SER A 22 25.33 -6.03 -4.06
C SER A 22 24.03 -5.36 -4.45
N GLN A 23 23.97 -4.83 -5.68
CA GLN A 23 22.72 -4.33 -6.25
C GLN A 23 21.65 -5.43 -6.33
N SER A 24 22.08 -6.67 -6.55
CA SER A 24 21.17 -7.82 -6.58
C SER A 24 20.45 -8.02 -5.25
N ASP A 25 21.13 -7.79 -4.12
CA ASP A 25 20.51 -7.86 -2.79
C ASP A 25 19.42 -6.80 -2.62
N ILE A 26 19.65 -5.60 -3.15
CA ILE A 26 18.67 -4.52 -3.11
C ILE A 26 17.45 -4.88 -3.96
N ASP A 27 17.68 -5.41 -5.17
CA ASP A 27 16.60 -5.84 -6.07
C ASP A 27 15.75 -6.93 -5.43
N TYR A 28 16.37 -7.89 -4.77
CA TYR A 28 15.66 -8.95 -4.05
C TYR A 28 14.80 -8.40 -2.92
N ALA A 29 15.35 -7.47 -2.13
CA ALA A 29 14.61 -6.85 -1.03
C ALA A 29 13.40 -6.06 -1.55
N GLU A 30 13.56 -5.33 -2.64
CA GLU A 30 12.45 -4.60 -3.28
C GLU A 30 11.37 -5.57 -3.75
N GLU A 31 11.75 -6.64 -4.43
CA GLU A 31 10.81 -7.65 -4.93
C GLU A 31 10.00 -8.27 -3.80
N GLN A 32 10.65 -8.60 -2.68
CA GLN A 32 9.97 -9.15 -1.51
C GLN A 32 8.98 -8.15 -0.91
N ALA A 33 9.37 -6.89 -0.81
CA ALA A 33 8.50 -5.83 -0.29
C ALA A 33 7.28 -5.62 -1.21
N LEU A 34 7.47 -5.57 -2.53
CA LEU A 34 6.39 -5.41 -3.50
C LEU A 34 5.46 -6.61 -3.52
N THR A 35 6.00 -7.82 -3.44
CA THR A 35 5.19 -9.06 -3.39
C THR A 35 4.29 -9.07 -2.14
N SER A 36 4.81 -8.64 -1.00
CA SER A 36 4.03 -8.53 0.23
C SER A 36 2.85 -7.58 0.06
N ILE A 37 3.08 -6.41 -0.55
CA ILE A 37 2.02 -5.43 -0.81
C ILE A 37 0.99 -5.99 -1.80
N GLU A 38 1.44 -6.64 -2.87
CA GLU A 38 0.56 -7.26 -3.86
C GLU A 38 -0.32 -8.34 -3.25
N ASN A 39 0.23 -9.16 -2.36
CA ASN A 39 -0.54 -10.18 -1.65
C ASN A 39 -1.61 -9.54 -0.75
N GLN A 40 -1.30 -8.44 -0.08
CA GLN A 40 -2.26 -7.68 0.72
C GLN A 40 -3.39 -7.13 -0.16
N ILE A 41 -3.06 -6.61 -1.36
CA ILE A 41 -4.04 -6.11 -2.31
C ILE A 41 -4.97 -7.25 -2.76
N VAL A 42 -4.43 -8.40 -3.12
CA VAL A 42 -5.23 -9.58 -3.53
C VAL A 42 -6.19 -9.98 -2.43
N ASN A 43 -5.72 -10.07 -1.20
CA ASN A 43 -6.55 -10.45 -0.06
C ASN A 43 -7.64 -9.41 0.22
N THR A 44 -7.31 -8.13 0.14
CA THR A 44 -8.28 -7.05 0.35
C THR A 44 -9.35 -7.03 -0.75
N LYS A 45 -8.95 -7.28 -2.02
CA LYS A 45 -9.89 -7.42 -3.13
C LYS A 45 -10.87 -8.58 -2.93
N ALA A 46 -10.38 -9.72 -2.41
CA ALA A 46 -11.23 -10.85 -2.10
C ALA A 46 -12.25 -10.50 -1.01
N ASN A 47 -11.82 -9.80 0.04
CA ASN A 47 -12.71 -9.31 1.09
C ASN A 47 -13.73 -8.31 0.54
N LEU A 48 -13.31 -7.41 -0.34
CA LEU A 48 -14.21 -6.44 -0.99
C LEU A 48 -15.31 -7.16 -1.79
N THR A 49 -14.95 -8.17 -2.56
CA THR A 49 -15.89 -8.97 -3.33
C THR A 49 -16.90 -9.64 -2.40
N HIS A 50 -16.43 -10.23 -1.29
CA HIS A 50 -17.29 -10.89 -0.31
C HIS A 50 -18.29 -9.90 0.32
N VAL A 51 -17.83 -8.75 0.76
CA VAL A 51 -18.68 -7.71 1.37
C VAL A 51 -19.67 -7.15 0.36
N ARG A 52 -19.24 -6.94 -0.89
CA ARG A 52 -20.12 -6.49 -1.97
C ARG A 52 -21.25 -7.48 -2.22
N ASN A 53 -20.92 -8.77 -2.29
CA ASN A 53 -21.92 -9.82 -2.49
C ASN A 53 -22.91 -9.87 -1.34
N GLN A 54 -22.46 -9.69 -0.10
CA GLN A 54 -23.33 -9.61 1.06
C GLN A 54 -24.28 -8.40 0.95
N ARG A 55 -23.74 -7.23 0.57
CA ARG A 55 -24.56 -6.01 0.40
C ARG A 55 -25.62 -6.21 -0.67
N GLU A 56 -25.23 -6.77 -1.82
CA GLU A 56 -26.16 -7.02 -2.93
C GLU A 56 -27.29 -7.97 -2.51
N GLU A 57 -26.95 -9.02 -1.75
CA GLU A 57 -27.94 -9.96 -1.22
C GLU A 57 -28.89 -9.28 -0.26
N LEU A 58 -28.39 -8.46 0.67
CA LEU A 58 -29.21 -7.70 1.61
C LEU A 58 -30.13 -6.72 0.89
N GLU A 59 -29.62 -6.04 -0.12
CA GLU A 59 -30.42 -5.08 -0.93
C GLU A 59 -31.51 -5.80 -1.71
N MET A 60 -31.22 -6.99 -2.25
CA MET A 60 -32.22 -7.81 -2.93
C MET A 60 -33.33 -8.24 -1.98
N GLN A 61 -32.99 -8.68 -0.78
CA GLN A 61 -33.98 -9.07 0.25
C GLN A 61 -34.84 -7.86 0.66
N ALA A 62 -34.20 -6.68 0.83
CA ALA A 62 -34.94 -5.44 1.16
C ALA A 62 -35.92 -5.09 0.05
N ALA A 63 -35.53 -5.19 -1.21
CA ALA A 63 -36.38 -4.93 -2.36
C ALA A 63 -37.57 -5.89 -2.40
N GLN A 64 -37.38 -7.17 -2.07
CA GLN A 64 -38.44 -8.17 -1.99
C GLN A 64 -39.44 -7.85 -0.87
N MET A 65 -38.95 -7.40 0.29
CA MET A 65 -39.80 -6.96 1.40
C MET A 65 -40.70 -5.77 0.98
N ASP A 66 -40.09 -4.78 0.32
CA ASP A 66 -40.76 -3.61 -0.17
C ASP A 66 -41.88 -3.96 -1.16
N LEU A 67 -41.56 -4.82 -2.13
CA LEU A 67 -42.52 -5.31 -3.14
C LEU A 67 -43.70 -6.08 -2.49
N SER A 68 -43.46 -6.76 -1.38
CA SER A 68 -44.46 -7.53 -0.64
C SER A 68 -45.27 -6.65 0.31
N GLY A 69 -45.01 -5.34 0.37
CA GLY A 69 -45.67 -4.43 1.28
C GLY A 69 -45.25 -4.60 2.74
N LYS A 70 -44.20 -5.33 3.02
CA LYS A 70 -43.68 -5.52 4.38
C LYS A 70 -42.72 -4.40 4.75
N PRO A 71 -42.79 -3.86 6.00
CA PRO A 71 -41.80 -2.89 6.43
C PRO A 71 -40.42 -3.50 6.53
N ILE A 72 -39.40 -2.73 6.13
CA ILE A 72 -38.00 -3.13 6.26
C ILE A 72 -37.54 -2.77 7.66
N ALA A 73 -37.07 -3.76 8.43
CA ALA A 73 -36.58 -3.53 9.78
C ALA A 73 -35.31 -2.64 9.78
N ASN A 74 -35.20 -1.77 10.79
CA ASN A 74 -34.05 -0.87 10.93
C ASN A 74 -32.73 -1.61 11.02
N THR A 75 -32.70 -2.76 11.71
CA THR A 75 -31.50 -3.61 11.78
C THR A 75 -31.02 -4.07 10.41
N PHE A 76 -31.97 -4.33 9.51
CA PHE A 76 -31.67 -4.74 8.13
C PHE A 76 -31.03 -3.59 7.33
N LEU A 77 -31.63 -2.39 7.47
CA LEU A 77 -31.07 -1.18 6.83
C LEU A 77 -29.69 -0.83 7.39
N ASP A 78 -29.50 -1.00 8.69
CA ASP A 78 -28.20 -0.78 9.34
C ASP A 78 -27.14 -1.74 8.82
N ASN A 79 -27.50 -3.00 8.58
CA ASN A 79 -26.59 -4.01 8.02
C ASN A 79 -26.18 -3.65 6.59
N ILE A 80 -27.10 -3.12 5.78
CA ILE A 80 -26.79 -2.65 4.44
C ILE A 80 -25.81 -1.47 4.50
N GLU A 81 -26.06 -0.50 5.37
CA GLU A 81 -25.17 0.66 5.53
C GLU A 81 -23.79 0.25 6.05
N SER A 82 -23.74 -0.69 6.99
CA SER A 82 -22.49 -1.26 7.48
C SER A 82 -21.68 -1.90 6.35
N ALA A 83 -22.33 -2.67 5.49
CA ALA A 83 -21.66 -3.30 4.33
C ALA A 83 -21.12 -2.24 3.36
N ARG A 84 -21.88 -1.18 3.10
CA ARG A 84 -21.43 -0.07 2.25
C ARG A 84 -20.21 0.63 2.83
N THR A 85 -20.18 0.86 4.13
CA THR A 85 -19.05 1.45 4.83
C THR A 85 -17.81 0.57 4.73
N GLN A 86 -17.98 -0.74 4.93
CA GLN A 86 -16.89 -1.71 4.76
C GLN A 86 -16.34 -1.70 3.34
N GLU A 87 -17.20 -1.63 2.32
CA GLU A 87 -16.76 -1.54 0.93
C GLU A 87 -15.90 -0.29 0.68
N ARG A 88 -16.36 0.87 1.19
CA ARG A 88 -15.60 2.11 1.04
C ARG A 88 -14.22 2.02 1.69
N ASN A 89 -14.17 1.45 2.90
CA ASN A 89 -12.92 1.29 3.65
C ASN A 89 -11.97 0.33 2.94
N LEU A 90 -12.46 -0.77 2.39
CA LEU A 90 -11.64 -1.74 1.66
C LEU A 90 -11.11 -1.14 0.36
N LYS A 91 -11.91 -0.38 -0.36
CA LYS A 91 -11.46 0.34 -1.56
C LYS A 91 -10.35 1.35 -1.23
N GLU A 92 -10.49 2.07 -0.13
CA GLU A 92 -9.46 3.01 0.33
C GLU A 92 -8.17 2.29 0.70
N GLN A 93 -8.25 1.14 1.38
CA GLN A 93 -7.09 0.32 1.70
C GLN A 93 -6.35 -0.11 0.43
N ILE A 94 -7.06 -0.56 -0.60
CA ILE A 94 -6.46 -0.95 -1.89
C ILE A 94 -5.72 0.24 -2.51
N LYS A 95 -6.35 1.40 -2.51
CA LYS A 95 -5.76 2.64 -3.03
C LYS A 95 -4.47 3.01 -2.28
N MET A 96 -4.49 2.91 -0.96
CA MET A 96 -3.32 3.17 -0.12
C MET A 96 -2.19 2.19 -0.40
N ARG A 97 -2.49 0.91 -0.62
CA ARG A 97 -1.47 -0.09 -0.97
C ARG A 97 -0.83 0.18 -2.33
N HIS A 98 -1.62 0.62 -3.32
CA HIS A 98 -1.05 1.03 -4.60
C HIS A 98 -0.12 2.23 -4.46
N ALA A 99 -0.49 3.21 -3.63
CA ALA A 99 0.39 4.36 -3.33
C ALA A 99 1.68 3.91 -2.63
N GLU A 100 1.58 2.96 -1.70
CA GLU A 100 2.73 2.38 -0.99
C GLU A 100 3.74 1.74 -1.94
N LYS A 101 3.30 1.12 -3.03
CA LYS A 101 4.20 0.57 -4.05
C LYS A 101 5.10 1.65 -4.65
N LEU A 102 4.57 2.84 -4.89
CA LEU A 102 5.36 3.96 -5.42
C LEU A 102 6.42 4.40 -4.41
N THR A 103 6.08 4.46 -3.14
CA THR A 103 7.01 4.78 -2.05
C THR A 103 8.11 3.73 -1.94
N VAL A 104 7.75 2.44 -2.00
CA VAL A 104 8.72 1.33 -1.98
C VAL A 104 9.68 1.46 -3.16
N GLY A 105 9.18 1.72 -4.37
CA GLY A 105 10.02 1.94 -5.54
C GLY A 105 11.00 3.10 -5.37
N ALA A 106 10.51 4.23 -4.85
CA ALA A 106 11.34 5.38 -4.57
C ALA A 106 12.42 5.08 -3.52
N ASP A 107 12.07 4.39 -2.44
CA ASP A 107 12.99 4.04 -1.38
C ASP A 107 14.11 3.12 -1.88
N TYR A 108 13.79 2.08 -2.62
CA TYR A 108 14.82 1.16 -3.13
C TYR A 108 15.66 1.77 -4.25
N ASN A 109 15.10 2.65 -5.09
CA ASN A 109 15.91 3.42 -6.04
C ASN A 109 16.91 4.32 -5.34
N PHE A 110 16.49 4.97 -4.25
CA PHE A 110 17.38 5.75 -3.40
C PHE A 110 18.49 4.86 -2.83
N GLU A 111 18.17 3.68 -2.31
CA GLU A 111 19.17 2.72 -1.79
C GLU A 111 20.19 2.32 -2.87
N ARG A 112 19.72 2.06 -4.10
CA ARG A 112 20.63 1.72 -5.21
C ARG A 112 21.59 2.84 -5.53
N GLN A 113 21.12 4.08 -5.52
CA GLN A 113 21.96 5.24 -5.79
C GLN A 113 22.96 5.49 -4.67
N VAL A 114 22.55 5.35 -3.41
CA VAL A 114 23.45 5.46 -2.25
C VAL A 114 24.52 4.37 -2.30
N PHE A 115 24.15 3.14 -2.67
CA PHE A 115 25.07 2.01 -2.79
C PHE A 115 26.22 2.32 -3.76
N GLU A 116 25.95 3.07 -4.83
CA GLU A 116 26.95 3.44 -5.84
C GLU A 116 27.79 4.67 -5.47
N LEU A 117 27.47 5.38 -4.37
CA LEU A 117 28.24 6.56 -3.97
C LEU A 117 29.62 6.16 -3.47
N ALA A 118 30.65 6.76 -4.06
CA ALA A 118 32.03 6.62 -3.58
C ALA A 118 32.31 7.53 -2.38
N ASP A 119 31.69 8.71 -2.36
CA ASP A 119 31.85 9.73 -1.32
C ASP A 119 30.63 10.63 -1.24
N CYS A 120 30.70 11.66 -0.42
CA CYS A 120 29.62 12.61 -0.18
C CYS A 120 29.83 13.99 -0.81
N GLU A 121 30.73 14.11 -1.78
CA GLU A 121 31.03 15.40 -2.42
C GLU A 121 29.78 16.08 -3.00
N ARG A 122 28.93 15.31 -3.67
CA ARG A 122 27.72 15.81 -4.33
C ARG A 122 26.47 15.68 -3.45
N GLY A 123 26.62 15.19 -2.22
CA GLY A 123 25.50 14.94 -1.32
C GLY A 123 24.70 13.70 -1.70
N LEU A 124 23.60 13.48 -0.99
CA LEU A 124 22.69 12.36 -1.23
C LEU A 124 21.83 12.60 -2.48
N PRO A 125 21.49 11.53 -3.22
CA PRO A 125 20.51 11.62 -4.30
C PRO A 125 19.12 11.97 -3.76
N ASP A 126 18.27 12.48 -4.64
CA ASP A 126 16.87 12.75 -4.32
C ASP A 126 16.05 11.46 -4.44
N ARG A 127 15.00 11.36 -3.63
CA ARG A 127 14.04 10.28 -3.75
C ARG A 127 12.98 10.65 -4.77
N GLU A 128 12.81 9.82 -5.80
CA GLU A 128 11.82 10.02 -6.84
C GLU A 128 10.79 8.90 -6.80
N LEU A 129 9.50 9.26 -6.91
CA LEU A 129 8.43 8.27 -7.02
C LEU A 129 8.56 7.53 -8.35
N VAL A 130 8.47 6.20 -8.29
CA VAL A 130 8.61 5.30 -9.44
C VAL A 130 7.26 4.67 -9.74
N PRO A 131 6.69 4.87 -10.93
CA PRO A 131 5.45 4.21 -11.33
C PRO A 131 5.61 2.68 -11.34
N ARG A 132 4.60 1.97 -10.86
CA ARG A 132 4.57 0.51 -10.81
C ARG A 132 3.24 -0.05 -11.30
#